data_83fafdacdc811f07d4fdd73a6ae4b04e
#
_entry.id   83fafdacdc811f07d4fdd73a6ae4b04e
#
_cell.length_a   1.000
_cell.length_b   1.000
_cell.length_c   1.000
_cell.angle_alpha   90.00
_cell.angle_beta   90.00
_cell.angle_gamma   90.00
#
_symmetry.space_group_name_H-M   'P 1'
#
loop_
_entity.id
_entity.type
_entity.pdbx_description
1 polymer ?
#
loop_
_entity_poly.entity_id
_entity_poly.type
_entity_poly.pdbx_seq_one_letter_code
_entity_poly.pdbx_strand_id
1 'polypeptide(L)'
;MKKTYRDQAIVLRTQDLGEADRIITLFSANHGKIRAVAKGVRKTKSRHGSRLEPFSQVDLQLYAGRSLDVITQSESVNAYHRAIIRNYDLYTAACAVLELTDRIAEQPGMPDFAQYLLLHGAIHAFATAAHRPELILYSYMLRTMNYAGWRLAVGECAVCGEEGPHAAFQVQLGGSVCDSCRPPGCVFPSAEILGLIAALRDGVWKIADAAPEPAVKSAGSLIMAYVQWHVEQKVTSLQFVNSKLIS
;
A
#
# COMPACT_ATOMS: atom_id res chain seq x y z
N MET A 1 1.54 26.65 -21.51
CA MET A 1 1.48 25.80 -20.29
C MET A 1 2.72 26.03 -19.46
N LYS A 2 2.60 26.26 -18.14
CA LYS A 2 3.75 26.33 -17.24
C LYS A 2 4.45 24.97 -17.22
N LYS A 3 5.71 24.92 -17.67
CA LYS A 3 6.51 23.67 -17.63
C LYS A 3 6.96 23.29 -16.21
N THR A 4 6.72 24.13 -15.21
CA THR A 4 7.09 23.92 -13.81
C THR A 4 5.84 23.86 -12.95
N TYR A 5 5.78 22.90 -12.05
CA TYR A 5 4.69 22.72 -11.10
C TYR A 5 5.24 22.29 -9.72
N ARG A 6 4.42 22.41 -8.67
CA ARG A 6 4.75 22.03 -7.31
C ARG A 6 3.73 21.05 -6.78
N ASP A 7 4.18 20.02 -6.04
CA ASP A 7 3.31 19.02 -5.45
C ASP A 7 3.95 18.37 -4.23
N GLN A 8 3.10 17.88 -3.32
CA GLN A 8 3.52 17.00 -2.24
C GLN A 8 3.42 15.54 -2.68
N ALA A 9 4.43 14.76 -2.35
CA ALA A 9 4.50 13.38 -2.74
C ALA A 9 5.14 12.48 -1.68
N ILE A 10 4.84 11.18 -1.76
CA ILE A 10 5.55 10.13 -1.03
C ILE A 10 6.47 9.41 -2.00
N VAL A 11 7.73 9.22 -1.59
CA VAL A 11 8.71 8.49 -2.39
C VAL A 11 8.43 7.01 -2.30
N LEU A 12 8.09 6.40 -3.44
CA LEU A 12 7.80 4.95 -3.53
C LEU A 12 9.08 4.16 -3.77
N ARG A 13 9.90 4.60 -4.73
CA ARG A 13 11.07 3.84 -5.18
C ARG A 13 12.14 4.76 -5.77
N THR A 14 13.38 4.33 -5.62
CA THR A 14 14.53 4.97 -6.27
C THR A 14 15.26 3.97 -7.18
N GLN A 15 15.76 4.44 -8.31
CA GLN A 15 16.55 3.66 -9.24
C GLN A 15 17.74 4.49 -9.72
N ASP A 16 18.95 3.94 -9.66
CA ASP A 16 20.14 4.63 -10.11
C ASP A 16 20.10 4.90 -11.62
N LEU A 17 20.52 6.10 -12.02
CA LEU A 17 20.60 6.56 -13.40
C LEU A 17 21.99 7.14 -13.64
N GLY A 18 22.84 6.38 -14.35
CA GLY A 18 24.24 6.74 -14.52
C GLY A 18 24.98 6.82 -13.17
N GLU A 19 26.02 7.65 -13.11
CA GLU A 19 26.91 7.72 -11.96
C GLU A 19 26.38 8.58 -10.79
N ALA A 20 25.63 9.64 -11.10
CA ALA A 20 25.28 10.67 -10.12
C ALA A 20 23.79 10.90 -9.91
N ASP A 21 22.95 10.43 -10.79
CA ASP A 21 21.52 10.72 -10.82
C ASP A 21 20.69 9.52 -10.34
N ARG A 22 19.42 9.77 -10.02
CA ARG A 22 18.43 8.72 -9.76
C ARG A 22 17.11 9.05 -10.44
N ILE A 23 16.41 8.03 -10.89
CA ILE A 23 14.97 8.10 -11.17
C ILE A 23 14.23 7.86 -9.86
N ILE A 24 13.37 8.79 -9.49
CA ILE A 24 12.52 8.72 -8.30
C ILE A 24 11.10 8.45 -8.76
N THR A 25 10.49 7.36 -8.28
CA THR A 25 9.06 7.11 -8.45
C THR A 25 8.33 7.63 -7.22
N LEU A 26 7.32 8.45 -7.45
CA LEU A 26 6.59 9.20 -6.45
C LEU A 26 5.09 8.92 -6.60
N PHE A 27 4.35 8.96 -5.49
CA PHE A 27 2.90 9.08 -5.52
C PHE A 27 2.52 10.44 -4.93
N SER A 28 1.94 11.30 -5.76
CA SER A 28 1.69 12.70 -5.41
C SER A 28 0.22 12.98 -5.15
N ALA A 29 -0.05 14.04 -4.39
CA ALA A 29 -1.39 14.44 -3.98
C ALA A 29 -2.28 14.87 -5.16
N ASN A 30 -1.69 15.59 -6.15
CA ASN A 30 -2.47 16.22 -7.22
C ASN A 30 -2.20 15.65 -8.61
N HIS A 31 -1.17 14.81 -8.79
CA HIS A 31 -0.79 14.27 -10.10
C HIS A 31 -0.66 12.73 -10.09
N GLY A 32 -1.03 12.05 -8.99
CA GLY A 32 -0.92 10.60 -8.89
C GLY A 32 0.53 10.11 -9.00
N LYS A 33 0.77 9.06 -9.77
CA LYS A 33 2.12 8.50 -9.96
C LYS A 33 2.97 9.37 -10.88
N ILE A 34 4.13 9.80 -10.37
CA ILE A 34 5.13 10.61 -11.10
C ILE A 34 6.45 9.84 -11.14
N ARG A 35 7.14 9.90 -12.28
CA ARG A 35 8.54 9.46 -12.41
C ARG A 35 9.40 10.65 -12.78
N ALA A 36 10.38 10.97 -11.94
CA ALA A 36 11.22 12.16 -12.12
C ALA A 36 12.71 11.86 -11.90
N VAL A 37 13.57 12.60 -12.59
CA VAL A 37 15.02 12.52 -12.42
C VAL A 37 15.47 13.51 -11.35
N ALA A 38 16.19 13.01 -10.35
CA ALA A 38 16.92 13.81 -9.37
C ALA A 38 18.39 13.90 -9.77
N LYS A 39 18.78 15.01 -10.40
CA LYS A 39 20.14 15.20 -10.89
C LYS A 39 21.13 15.42 -9.74
N GLY A 40 22.25 14.70 -9.79
CA GLY A 40 23.34 14.80 -8.81
C GLY A 40 22.97 14.35 -7.41
N VAL A 41 21.89 13.58 -7.24
CA VAL A 41 21.40 13.15 -5.92
C VAL A 41 22.39 12.25 -5.18
N ARG A 42 23.22 11.48 -5.89
CA ARG A 42 24.23 10.57 -5.35
C ARG A 42 25.57 11.27 -5.00
N LYS A 43 25.75 12.54 -5.37
CA LYS A 43 26.94 13.28 -5.03
C LYS A 43 26.98 13.61 -3.53
N THR A 44 28.16 13.59 -2.91
CA THR A 44 28.36 13.87 -1.48
C THR A 44 27.78 15.21 -1.05
N LYS A 45 27.86 16.23 -1.92
CA LYS A 45 27.27 17.58 -1.69
C LYS A 45 25.95 17.75 -2.43
N SER A 46 25.11 16.71 -2.44
CA SER A 46 23.81 16.78 -3.09
C SER A 46 22.88 17.79 -2.39
N ARG A 47 22.24 18.66 -3.15
CA ARG A 47 21.18 19.55 -2.63
C ARG A 47 19.90 18.80 -2.21
N HIS A 48 19.70 17.58 -2.70
CA HIS A 48 18.56 16.75 -2.34
C HIS A 48 18.85 15.91 -1.09
N GLY A 49 20.11 15.49 -0.88
CA GLY A 49 20.54 14.69 0.25
C GLY A 49 19.69 13.42 0.42
N SER A 50 19.36 13.09 1.66
CA SER A 50 18.50 11.94 2.01
C SER A 50 17.00 12.21 1.92
N ARG A 51 16.58 13.35 1.35
CA ARG A 51 15.15 13.71 1.28
C ARG A 51 14.34 12.80 0.36
N LEU A 52 15.00 12.24 -0.66
CA LEU A 52 14.36 11.43 -1.71
C LEU A 52 14.52 9.92 -1.47
N GLU A 53 14.71 9.51 -0.22
CA GLU A 53 14.69 8.08 0.14
C GLU A 53 13.23 7.55 0.26
N PRO A 54 12.98 6.26 -0.04
CA PRO A 54 11.66 5.65 0.11
C PRO A 54 11.03 5.95 1.47
N PHE A 55 9.70 6.01 1.55
CA PHE A 55 8.89 6.40 2.71
C PHE A 55 8.93 7.89 3.07
N SER A 56 9.78 8.71 2.43
CA SER A 56 9.81 10.15 2.71
C SER A 56 8.61 10.86 2.11
N GLN A 57 7.98 11.74 2.88
CA GLN A 57 7.03 12.72 2.37
C GLN A 57 7.79 14.02 2.06
N VAL A 58 7.64 14.48 0.85
CA VAL A 58 8.41 15.62 0.31
C VAL A 58 7.51 16.63 -0.39
N ASP A 59 7.88 17.88 -0.32
CA ASP A 59 7.36 18.96 -1.16
C ASP A 59 8.37 19.21 -2.30
N LEU A 60 7.88 19.15 -3.53
CA LEU A 60 8.70 19.11 -4.73
C LEU A 60 8.34 20.22 -5.68
N GLN A 61 9.35 20.85 -6.28
CA GLN A 61 9.22 21.60 -7.51
C GLN A 61 9.75 20.74 -8.66
N LEU A 62 8.88 20.52 -9.65
CA LEU A 62 9.17 19.69 -10.81
C LEU A 62 9.09 20.50 -12.10
N TYR A 63 9.91 20.12 -13.06
CA TYR A 63 9.83 20.57 -14.45
C TYR A 63 9.29 19.41 -15.29
N ALA A 64 8.18 19.64 -15.99
CA ALA A 64 7.53 18.61 -16.79
C ALA A 64 8.40 18.23 -18.00
N GLY A 65 8.76 16.97 -18.07
CA GLY A 65 9.52 16.37 -19.17
C GLY A 65 8.64 15.64 -20.17
N ARG A 66 9.23 15.03 -21.20
CA ARG A 66 8.51 14.19 -22.17
C ARG A 66 8.14 12.81 -21.60
N SER A 67 9.07 12.16 -20.93
CA SER A 67 8.93 10.80 -20.37
C SER A 67 9.21 10.75 -18.88
N LEU A 68 10.11 11.58 -18.40
CA LEU A 68 10.48 11.75 -17.01
C LEU A 68 10.51 13.23 -16.69
N ASP A 69 9.92 13.60 -15.57
CA ASP A 69 10.03 14.95 -15.04
C ASP A 69 11.42 15.17 -14.43
N VAL A 70 11.74 16.40 -14.06
CA VAL A 70 13.00 16.75 -13.39
C VAL A 70 12.70 17.42 -12.06
N ILE A 71 13.20 16.86 -10.96
CA ILE A 71 13.13 17.48 -9.64
C ILE A 71 14.12 18.64 -9.61
N THR A 72 13.59 19.86 -9.50
CA THR A 72 14.39 21.09 -9.42
C THR A 72 14.64 21.52 -7.98
N GLN A 73 13.64 21.30 -7.08
CA GLN A 73 13.76 21.53 -5.64
C GLN A 73 13.05 20.42 -4.88
N SER A 74 13.55 20.13 -3.67
CA SER A 74 12.93 19.16 -2.75
C SER A 74 13.09 19.64 -1.30
N GLU A 75 11.98 19.62 -0.55
CA GLU A 75 11.96 19.90 0.87
C GLU A 75 11.34 18.70 1.62
N SER A 76 11.93 18.33 2.76
CA SER A 76 11.32 17.27 3.60
C SER A 76 10.11 17.82 4.32
N VAL A 77 8.97 17.19 4.15
CA VAL A 77 7.79 17.38 4.99
C VAL A 77 7.90 16.44 6.20
N ASN A 78 8.05 15.14 5.93
CA ASN A 78 8.25 14.12 6.96
C ASN A 78 9.30 13.09 6.52
N ALA A 79 10.29 12.84 7.38
CA ALA A 79 11.37 11.88 7.13
C ALA A 79 11.07 10.52 7.77
N TYR A 80 9.94 9.89 7.41
CA TYR A 80 9.47 8.62 7.99
C TYR A 80 10.45 7.46 7.83
N HIS A 81 11.27 7.47 6.78
CA HIS A 81 12.26 6.45 6.51
C HIS A 81 13.15 6.13 7.72
N ARG A 82 13.53 7.16 8.52
CA ARG A 82 14.44 6.99 9.67
C ARG A 82 13.87 6.11 10.77
N ALA A 83 12.56 6.17 10.99
CA ALA A 83 11.87 5.33 11.97
C ALA A 83 11.64 3.91 11.43
N ILE A 84 11.18 3.82 10.18
CA ILE A 84 10.77 2.55 9.55
C ILE A 84 11.97 1.61 9.37
N ILE A 85 13.12 2.10 8.89
CA ILE A 85 14.30 1.25 8.59
C ILE A 85 14.97 0.64 9.82
N ARG A 86 14.63 1.09 11.02
CA ARG A 86 15.22 0.56 12.28
C ARG A 86 14.63 -0.77 12.72
N ASN A 87 13.48 -1.13 12.21
CA ASN A 87 12.78 -2.36 12.56
C ASN A 87 12.48 -3.13 11.27
N TYR A 88 12.93 -4.38 11.21
CA TYR A 88 12.79 -5.23 10.02
C TYR A 88 11.33 -5.50 9.65
N ASP A 89 10.46 -5.74 10.64
CA ASP A 89 9.06 -6.07 10.41
C ASP A 89 8.29 -4.83 9.90
N LEU A 90 8.57 -3.64 10.46
CA LEU A 90 8.06 -2.37 9.94
C LEU A 90 8.54 -2.12 8.51
N TYR A 91 9.84 -2.32 8.25
CA TYR A 91 10.43 -2.07 6.95
C TYR A 91 9.82 -2.97 5.86
N THR A 92 9.72 -4.28 6.10
CA THR A 92 9.20 -5.22 5.12
C THR A 92 7.72 -4.99 4.82
N ALA A 93 6.90 -4.72 5.85
CA ALA A 93 5.49 -4.38 5.67
C ALA A 93 5.31 -3.05 4.93
N ALA A 94 6.09 -2.02 5.26
CA ALA A 94 6.05 -0.73 4.58
C ALA A 94 6.53 -0.84 3.12
N CYS A 95 7.54 -1.67 2.82
CA CYS A 95 7.95 -1.96 1.44
C CYS A 95 6.80 -2.56 0.62
N ALA A 96 6.04 -3.50 1.20
CA ALA A 96 4.89 -4.11 0.54
C ALA A 96 3.80 -3.06 0.24
N VAL A 97 3.57 -2.10 1.14
CA VAL A 97 2.66 -0.97 0.91
C VAL A 97 3.12 -0.11 -0.26
N LEU A 98 4.40 0.28 -0.32
CA LEU A 98 4.92 1.08 -1.44
C LEU A 98 4.85 0.32 -2.77
N GLU A 99 5.20 -0.97 -2.77
CA GLU A 99 5.15 -1.79 -3.98
C GLU A 99 3.72 -1.96 -4.49
N LEU A 100 2.75 -2.23 -3.60
CA LEU A 100 1.34 -2.34 -3.98
C LEU A 100 0.82 -1.02 -4.56
N THR A 101 1.19 0.12 -3.96
CA THR A 101 0.85 1.45 -4.49
C THR A 101 1.42 1.65 -5.89
N ASP A 102 2.71 1.32 -6.10
CA ASP A 102 3.36 1.47 -7.41
C ASP A 102 2.69 0.62 -8.50
N ARG A 103 2.15 -0.53 -8.14
CA ARG A 103 1.47 -1.45 -9.07
C ARG A 103 0.04 -1.02 -9.39
N ILE A 104 -0.74 -0.63 -8.38
CA ILE A 104 -2.15 -0.23 -8.58
C ILE A 104 -2.26 1.13 -9.27
N ALA A 105 -1.32 2.04 -9.01
CA ALA A 105 -1.23 3.33 -9.70
C ALA A 105 -0.69 3.17 -11.13
N GLU A 106 -1.46 2.51 -12.00
CA GLU A 106 -0.99 2.16 -13.36
C GLU A 106 -0.90 3.36 -14.29
N GLN A 107 -1.79 4.34 -14.18
CA GLN A 107 -1.85 5.48 -15.09
C GLN A 107 -1.10 6.68 -14.50
N PRO A 108 0.09 7.02 -15.03
CA PRO A 108 0.79 8.25 -14.63
C PRO A 108 -0.07 9.50 -14.91
N GLY A 109 -0.05 10.44 -13.96
CA GLY A 109 -0.73 11.73 -14.12
C GLY A 109 -2.23 11.72 -13.79
N MET A 110 -2.80 10.60 -13.33
CA MET A 110 -4.16 10.58 -12.80
C MET A 110 -4.13 10.80 -11.28
N PRO A 111 -4.67 11.94 -10.79
CA PRO A 111 -4.71 12.22 -9.37
C PRO A 111 -5.69 11.29 -8.66
N ASP A 112 -5.27 10.74 -7.54
CA ASP A 112 -6.11 10.03 -6.59
C ASP A 112 -5.75 10.49 -5.17
N PHE A 113 -6.41 11.55 -4.74
CA PHE A 113 -6.14 12.15 -3.44
C PHE A 113 -6.55 11.23 -2.28
N ALA A 114 -7.58 10.41 -2.45
CA ALA A 114 -8.02 9.45 -1.43
C ALA A 114 -6.95 8.37 -1.22
N GLN A 115 -6.41 7.83 -2.31
CA GLN A 115 -5.30 6.88 -2.27
C GLN A 115 -4.03 7.50 -1.69
N TYR A 116 -3.75 8.79 -2.01
CA TYR A 116 -2.62 9.51 -1.41
C TYR A 116 -2.76 9.63 0.11
N LEU A 117 -3.93 10.00 0.61
CA LEU A 117 -4.19 10.09 2.06
C LEU A 117 -4.10 8.73 2.74
N LEU A 118 -4.59 7.67 2.09
CA LEU A 118 -4.47 6.30 2.61
C LEU A 118 -3.01 5.87 2.71
N LEU A 119 -2.20 6.11 1.67
CA LEU A 119 -0.77 5.83 1.68
C LEU A 119 -0.05 6.62 2.77
N HIS A 120 -0.30 7.92 2.85
CA HIS A 120 0.28 8.78 3.87
C HIS A 120 -0.05 8.29 5.28
N GLY A 121 -1.34 7.95 5.54
CA GLY A 121 -1.78 7.39 6.81
C GLY A 121 -1.07 6.08 7.19
N ALA A 122 -0.90 5.17 6.23
CA ALA A 122 -0.19 3.92 6.45
C ALA A 122 1.30 4.14 6.79
N ILE A 123 2.01 5.00 6.02
CA ILE A 123 3.41 5.30 6.27
C ILE A 123 3.60 6.02 7.63
N HIS A 124 2.69 6.92 7.99
CA HIS A 124 2.68 7.56 9.31
C HIS A 124 2.47 6.54 10.43
N ALA A 125 1.52 5.62 10.28
CA ALA A 125 1.25 4.58 11.29
C ALA A 125 2.45 3.65 11.49
N PHE A 126 3.17 3.27 10.41
CA PHE A 126 4.43 2.53 10.52
C PHE A 126 5.50 3.34 11.27
N ALA A 127 5.69 4.60 10.91
CA ALA A 127 6.72 5.46 11.51
C ALA A 127 6.51 5.72 13.00
N THR A 128 5.25 5.74 13.45
CA THR A 128 4.85 5.95 14.85
C THR A 128 4.63 4.64 15.60
N ALA A 129 4.74 3.48 14.93
CA ALA A 129 4.39 2.17 15.48
C ALA A 129 2.99 2.17 16.14
N ALA A 130 2.01 2.81 15.48
CA ALA A 130 0.67 2.99 16.02
C ALA A 130 -0.09 1.67 16.21
N HIS A 131 0.21 0.68 15.37
CA HIS A 131 -0.40 -0.66 15.37
C HIS A 131 0.65 -1.69 14.97
N ARG A 132 0.32 -2.98 15.12
CA ARG A 132 1.17 -4.08 14.64
C ARG A 132 1.41 -3.93 13.12
N PRO A 133 2.65 -4.13 12.60
CA PRO A 133 3.00 -3.90 11.20
C PRO A 133 2.10 -4.65 10.21
N GLU A 134 1.78 -5.91 10.50
CA GLU A 134 0.94 -6.74 9.66
C GLU A 134 -0.51 -6.22 9.58
N LEU A 135 -1.05 -5.66 10.67
CA LEU A 135 -2.40 -5.09 10.66
C LEU A 135 -2.47 -3.82 9.82
N ILE A 136 -1.44 -2.96 9.90
CA ILE A 136 -1.34 -1.77 9.03
C ILE A 136 -1.31 -2.20 7.57
N LEU A 137 -0.48 -3.20 7.23
CA LEU A 137 -0.36 -3.73 5.88
C LEU A 137 -1.70 -4.29 5.37
N TYR A 138 -2.36 -5.14 6.15
CA TYR A 138 -3.62 -5.77 5.75
C TYR A 138 -4.76 -4.75 5.59
N SER A 139 -4.85 -3.79 6.49
CA SER A 139 -5.82 -2.69 6.38
C SER A 139 -5.55 -1.86 5.12
N TYR A 140 -4.29 -1.53 4.85
CA TYR A 140 -3.89 -0.81 3.64
C TYR A 140 -4.27 -1.59 2.37
N MET A 141 -3.96 -2.89 2.32
CA MET A 141 -4.31 -3.77 1.20
C MET A 141 -5.81 -3.74 0.89
N LEU A 142 -6.65 -4.02 1.88
CA LEU A 142 -8.10 -4.07 1.70
C LEU A 142 -8.68 -2.74 1.25
N ARG A 143 -8.22 -1.64 1.83
CA ARG A 143 -8.71 -0.28 1.51
C ARG A 143 -8.23 0.18 0.14
N THR A 144 -6.99 -0.11 -0.22
CA THR A 144 -6.45 0.18 -1.56
C THR A 144 -7.19 -0.61 -2.63
N MET A 145 -7.47 -1.91 -2.40
CA MET A 145 -8.28 -2.72 -3.30
C MET A 145 -9.70 -2.16 -3.46
N ASN A 146 -10.30 -1.66 -2.38
CA ASN A 146 -11.61 -1.01 -2.45
C ASN A 146 -11.59 0.25 -3.35
N TYR A 147 -10.57 1.11 -3.25
CA TYR A 147 -10.41 2.27 -4.15
C TYR A 147 -10.17 1.87 -5.61
N ALA A 148 -9.52 0.74 -5.85
CA ALA A 148 -9.33 0.19 -7.18
C ALA A 148 -10.58 -0.50 -7.77
N GLY A 149 -11.71 -0.47 -7.05
CA GLY A 149 -12.98 -1.08 -7.49
C GLY A 149 -13.13 -2.56 -7.10
N TRP A 150 -12.17 -3.14 -6.41
CA TRP A 150 -12.21 -4.51 -5.89
C TRP A 150 -12.47 -4.50 -4.38
N ARG A 151 -13.75 -4.34 -4.00
CA ARG A 151 -14.13 -4.37 -2.60
C ARG A 151 -14.31 -5.80 -2.13
N LEU A 152 -13.56 -6.22 -1.10
CA LEU A 152 -13.76 -7.53 -0.49
C LEU A 152 -15.10 -7.58 0.24
N ALA A 153 -16.00 -8.45 -0.17
CA ALA A 153 -17.30 -8.64 0.47
C ALA A 153 -17.14 -9.47 1.76
N VAL A 154 -17.53 -8.89 2.88
CA VAL A 154 -17.61 -9.55 4.19
C VAL A 154 -18.85 -9.00 4.89
N GLY A 155 -19.79 -9.87 5.23
CA GLY A 155 -21.10 -9.48 5.76
C GLY A 155 -22.21 -9.43 4.73
N GLU A 156 -21.87 -9.57 3.46
CA GLU A 156 -22.77 -9.65 2.31
C GLU A 156 -22.25 -10.72 1.34
N CYS A 157 -23.11 -11.31 0.52
CA CYS A 157 -22.70 -12.26 -0.51
C CYS A 157 -22.01 -11.53 -1.68
N ALA A 158 -20.80 -11.93 -2.02
CA ALA A 158 -20.04 -11.35 -3.13
C ALA A 158 -20.70 -11.51 -4.51
N VAL A 159 -21.64 -12.46 -4.66
CA VAL A 159 -22.29 -12.77 -5.94
C VAL A 159 -23.65 -12.08 -6.07
N CYS A 160 -24.53 -12.20 -5.08
CA CYS A 160 -25.91 -11.70 -5.16
C CYS A 160 -26.20 -10.49 -4.24
N GLY A 161 -25.26 -10.13 -3.35
CA GLY A 161 -25.44 -9.01 -2.43
C GLY A 161 -26.35 -9.34 -1.22
N GLU A 162 -26.79 -10.59 -1.04
CA GLU A 162 -27.60 -10.98 0.10
C GLU A 162 -26.89 -10.65 1.41
N GLU A 163 -27.59 -9.98 2.33
CA GLU A 163 -27.03 -9.67 3.65
C GLU A 163 -26.76 -10.95 4.46
N GLY A 164 -25.58 -10.99 5.11
CA GLY A 164 -25.12 -12.12 5.90
C GLY A 164 -25.36 -11.97 7.39
N PRO A 165 -24.70 -12.80 8.20
CA PRO A 165 -23.36 -13.38 7.97
C PRO A 165 -23.35 -14.63 7.09
N HIS A 166 -22.33 -14.77 6.23
CA HIS A 166 -22.09 -15.96 5.41
C HIS A 166 -20.77 -16.61 5.82
N ALA A 167 -20.78 -17.93 6.06
CA ALA A 167 -19.61 -18.67 6.55
C ALA A 167 -18.67 -19.10 5.41
N ALA A 168 -19.20 -19.32 4.20
CA ALA A 168 -18.38 -19.69 3.05
C ALA A 168 -17.66 -18.48 2.47
N PHE A 169 -16.39 -18.67 2.09
CA PHE A 169 -15.55 -17.62 1.53
C PHE A 169 -14.80 -18.15 0.31
N GLN A 170 -14.78 -17.36 -0.77
CA GLN A 170 -14.09 -17.69 -2.00
C GLN A 170 -13.32 -16.46 -2.53
N VAL A 171 -12.00 -16.59 -2.61
CA VAL A 171 -11.09 -15.53 -3.05
C VAL A 171 -11.46 -15.05 -4.46
N GLN A 172 -11.69 -15.97 -5.39
CA GLN A 172 -11.97 -15.68 -6.80
C GLN A 172 -13.31 -14.94 -7.00
N LEU A 173 -14.26 -15.12 -6.09
CA LEU A 173 -15.55 -14.42 -6.11
C LEU A 173 -15.52 -13.10 -5.35
N GLY A 174 -14.43 -12.80 -4.68
CA GLY A 174 -14.25 -11.53 -3.99
C GLY A 174 -14.75 -11.49 -2.55
N GLY A 175 -14.92 -12.64 -1.88
CA GLY A 175 -15.26 -12.64 -0.46
C GLY A 175 -16.22 -13.72 0.00
N SER A 176 -17.09 -13.37 0.96
CA SER A 176 -18.11 -14.26 1.52
C SER A 176 -19.22 -14.56 0.50
N VAL A 177 -19.75 -15.77 0.54
CA VAL A 177 -20.84 -16.22 -0.36
C VAL A 177 -21.94 -16.93 0.42
N CYS A 178 -23.19 -16.69 0.03
CA CYS A 178 -24.35 -17.37 0.62
C CYS A 178 -24.45 -18.84 0.16
N ASP A 179 -25.29 -19.62 0.81
CA ASP A 179 -25.44 -21.05 0.48
C ASP A 179 -25.94 -21.29 -0.95
N SER A 180 -26.77 -20.37 -1.48
CA SER A 180 -27.31 -20.47 -2.85
C SER A 180 -26.27 -20.17 -3.93
N CYS A 181 -25.27 -19.32 -3.64
CA CYS A 181 -24.24 -18.91 -4.58
C CYS A 181 -22.92 -19.67 -4.41
N ARG A 182 -22.81 -20.51 -3.39
CA ARG A 182 -21.55 -21.18 -3.00
C ARG A 182 -21.11 -22.23 -4.01
N PRO A 183 -19.95 -22.04 -4.70
CA PRO A 183 -19.36 -23.06 -5.55
C PRO A 183 -18.57 -24.09 -4.72
N PRO A 184 -18.17 -25.22 -5.31
CA PRO A 184 -17.19 -26.12 -4.72
C PRO A 184 -15.85 -25.42 -4.45
N GLY A 185 -15.13 -25.84 -3.39
CA GLY A 185 -13.79 -25.32 -3.07
C GLY A 185 -13.77 -24.02 -2.24
N CYS A 186 -14.91 -23.62 -1.66
CA CYS A 186 -14.93 -22.55 -0.66
C CYS A 186 -14.19 -22.96 0.61
N VAL A 187 -13.58 -21.98 1.27
CA VAL A 187 -13.07 -22.12 2.64
C VAL A 187 -14.11 -21.60 3.64
N PHE A 188 -13.97 -21.97 4.91
CA PHE A 188 -14.92 -21.61 5.96
C PHE A 188 -14.19 -20.97 7.14
N PRO A 189 -13.78 -19.67 7.00
CA PRO A 189 -13.16 -18.94 8.10
C PRO A 189 -14.14 -18.79 9.27
N SER A 190 -13.62 -18.75 10.51
CA SER A 190 -14.46 -18.46 11.66
C SER A 190 -15.06 -17.04 11.59
N ALA A 191 -16.16 -16.83 12.32
CA ALA A 191 -16.76 -15.48 12.42
C ALA A 191 -15.77 -14.43 12.96
N GLU A 192 -14.84 -14.83 13.84
CA GLU A 192 -13.77 -13.99 14.35
C GLU A 192 -12.83 -13.51 13.23
N ILE A 193 -12.43 -14.41 12.33
CA ILE A 193 -11.55 -14.08 11.19
C ILE A 193 -12.27 -13.14 10.22
N LEU A 194 -13.53 -13.41 9.87
CA LEU A 194 -14.32 -12.54 9.00
C LEU A 194 -14.57 -11.18 9.65
N GLY A 195 -14.86 -11.15 10.95
CA GLY A 195 -14.99 -9.90 11.72
C GLY A 195 -13.70 -9.08 11.74
N LEU A 196 -12.54 -9.72 11.87
CA LEU A 196 -11.24 -9.04 11.79
C LEU A 196 -10.99 -8.48 10.38
N ILE A 197 -11.29 -9.23 9.32
CA ILE A 197 -11.15 -8.73 7.94
C ILE A 197 -12.05 -7.50 7.72
N ALA A 198 -13.31 -7.53 8.20
CA ALA A 198 -14.20 -6.39 8.14
C ALA A 198 -13.64 -5.18 8.91
N ALA A 199 -13.15 -5.39 10.13
CA ALA A 199 -12.56 -4.33 10.96
C ALA A 199 -11.33 -3.69 10.29
N LEU A 200 -10.45 -4.49 9.67
CA LEU A 200 -9.29 -4.00 8.93
C LEU A 200 -9.68 -3.20 7.69
N ARG A 201 -10.69 -3.68 6.94
CA ARG A 201 -11.24 -2.99 5.76
C ARG A 201 -11.82 -1.62 6.14
N ASP A 202 -12.53 -1.57 7.24
CA ASP A 202 -13.28 -0.37 7.66
C ASP A 202 -12.45 0.54 8.61
N GLY A 203 -11.23 0.11 8.98
CA GLY A 203 -10.33 0.89 9.85
C GLY A 203 -10.75 0.91 11.32
N VAL A 204 -11.42 -0.13 11.80
CA VAL A 204 -11.87 -0.27 13.19
C VAL A 204 -10.74 -0.86 14.05
N TRP A 205 -9.76 -0.02 14.35
CA TRP A 205 -8.51 -0.42 15.01
C TRP A 205 -8.70 -1.05 16.39
N LYS A 206 -9.71 -0.60 17.16
CA LYS A 206 -10.03 -1.20 18.46
C LYS A 206 -10.28 -2.72 18.39
N ILE A 207 -10.89 -3.20 17.30
CA ILE A 207 -11.12 -4.63 17.07
C ILE A 207 -9.84 -5.28 16.52
N ALA A 208 -9.20 -4.63 15.56
CA ALA A 208 -8.01 -5.18 14.92
C ALA A 208 -6.85 -5.39 15.90
N ASP A 209 -6.57 -4.40 16.76
CA ASP A 209 -5.48 -4.50 17.74
C ASP A 209 -5.74 -5.53 18.84
N ALA A 210 -7.00 -5.81 19.16
CA ALA A 210 -7.39 -6.81 20.15
C ALA A 210 -7.37 -8.25 19.59
N ALA A 211 -7.21 -8.42 18.27
CA ALA A 211 -7.28 -9.75 17.65
C ALA A 211 -6.09 -10.64 18.05
N PRO A 212 -6.33 -11.92 18.37
CA PRO A 212 -5.27 -12.84 18.73
C PRO A 212 -4.42 -13.22 17.50
N GLU A 213 -3.16 -13.55 17.74
CA GLU A 213 -2.18 -13.90 16.69
C GLU A 213 -2.68 -14.94 15.68
N PRO A 214 -3.31 -16.06 16.08
CA PRO A 214 -3.82 -17.05 15.12
C PRO A 214 -4.89 -16.49 14.18
N ALA A 215 -5.77 -15.60 14.67
CA ALA A 215 -6.79 -14.96 13.86
C ALA A 215 -6.15 -13.99 12.85
N VAL A 216 -5.14 -13.23 13.28
CA VAL A 216 -4.38 -12.31 12.41
C VAL A 216 -3.66 -13.07 11.30
N LYS A 217 -2.99 -14.18 11.61
CA LYS A 217 -2.32 -15.05 10.65
C LYS A 217 -3.30 -15.60 9.60
N SER A 218 -4.45 -16.10 10.03
CA SER A 218 -5.48 -16.66 9.15
C SER A 218 -6.12 -15.58 8.26
N ALA A 219 -6.49 -14.44 8.85
CA ALA A 219 -7.01 -13.30 8.09
C ALA A 219 -6.00 -12.79 7.06
N GLY A 220 -4.73 -12.66 7.46
CA GLY A 220 -3.63 -12.26 6.59
C GLY A 220 -3.47 -13.18 5.39
N SER A 221 -3.53 -14.50 5.58
CA SER A 221 -3.45 -15.47 4.49
C SER A 221 -4.56 -15.28 3.45
N LEU A 222 -5.80 -15.05 3.90
CA LEU A 222 -6.95 -14.78 3.01
C LEU A 222 -6.80 -13.44 2.27
N ILE A 223 -6.40 -12.39 2.99
CA ILE A 223 -6.20 -11.05 2.41
C ILE A 223 -5.10 -11.08 1.35
N MET A 224 -3.98 -11.73 1.65
CA MET A 224 -2.88 -11.83 0.69
C MET A 224 -3.25 -12.65 -0.54
N ALA A 225 -3.96 -13.77 -0.36
CA ALA A 225 -4.47 -14.55 -1.49
C ALA A 225 -5.44 -13.73 -2.36
N TYR A 226 -6.31 -12.93 -1.73
CA TYR A 226 -7.23 -12.04 -2.42
C TYR A 226 -6.49 -10.96 -3.24
N VAL A 227 -5.53 -10.27 -2.64
CA VAL A 227 -4.73 -9.24 -3.34
C VAL A 227 -3.94 -9.85 -4.49
N GLN A 228 -3.29 -11.00 -4.27
CA GLN A 228 -2.52 -11.69 -5.31
C GLN A 228 -3.39 -12.17 -6.49
N TRP A 229 -4.65 -12.52 -6.23
CA TRP A 229 -5.59 -12.91 -7.28
C TRP A 229 -5.97 -11.74 -8.19
N HIS A 230 -6.19 -10.54 -7.65
CA HIS A 230 -6.65 -9.38 -8.39
C HIS A 230 -5.51 -8.54 -8.99
N VAL A 231 -4.31 -8.61 -8.40
CA VAL A 231 -3.13 -7.91 -8.91
C VAL A 231 -2.35 -8.90 -9.79
N GLU A 232 -2.44 -8.74 -11.12
CA GLU A 232 -1.85 -9.65 -12.13
C GLU A 232 -0.34 -9.92 -11.94
N GLN A 233 0.37 -9.04 -11.26
CA GLN A 233 1.79 -9.17 -10.95
C GLN A 233 2.01 -9.42 -9.46
N LYS A 234 2.83 -10.42 -9.12
CA LYS A 234 3.20 -10.69 -7.72
C LYS A 234 3.83 -9.49 -7.04
N VAL A 235 3.31 -9.10 -5.89
CA VAL A 235 3.95 -8.13 -5.01
C VAL A 235 5.13 -8.83 -4.33
N THR A 236 6.34 -8.55 -4.80
CA THR A 236 7.55 -9.29 -4.40
C THR A 236 7.86 -9.13 -2.91
N SER A 237 7.59 -7.95 -2.35
CA SER A 237 7.87 -7.67 -0.94
C SER A 237 7.04 -8.53 0.03
N LEU A 238 5.88 -9.07 -0.41
CA LEU A 238 5.04 -9.92 0.44
C LEU A 238 5.70 -11.22 0.86
N GLN A 239 6.62 -11.77 0.06
CA GLN A 239 7.35 -12.98 0.43
C GLN A 239 8.21 -12.80 1.69
N PHE A 240 8.69 -11.59 1.96
CA PHE A 240 9.50 -11.28 3.15
C PHE A 240 8.64 -11.05 4.40
N VAL A 241 7.39 -10.62 4.23
CA VAL A 241 6.43 -10.51 5.33
C VAL A 241 6.02 -11.90 5.83
N ASN A 242 5.92 -12.86 4.90
CA ASN A 242 5.47 -14.22 5.20
C ASN A 242 6.50 -15.11 5.91
N SER A 243 7.79 -14.81 5.86
CA SER A 243 8.82 -15.72 6.38
C SER A 243 8.71 -15.98 7.89
N LYS A 244 8.09 -15.09 8.66
CA LYS A 244 7.81 -15.28 10.09
C LYS A 244 6.39 -15.73 10.41
N LEU A 245 5.47 -15.61 9.45
CA LEU A 245 4.06 -15.98 9.65
C LEU A 245 3.76 -17.45 9.29
N ILE A 246 4.71 -18.12 8.64
CA ILE A 246 4.57 -19.53 8.18
C ILE A 246 5.38 -20.51 9.08
N SER A 247 6.26 -20.00 9.95
CA SER A 247 7.00 -20.82 10.92
C SER A 247 6.17 -20.96 12.26
#